data_e2f009405b81acd7c66843017cdcbb49
#
_entry.id   e2f009405b81acd7c66843017cdcbb49
#
_cell.length_a   1.000
_cell.length_b   1.000
_cell.length_c   1.000
_cell.angle_alpha   90.00
_cell.angle_beta   90.00
_cell.angle_gamma   90.00
#
_symmetry.space_group_name_H-M   'P 1'
#
loop_
_entity.id
_entity.type
_entity.pdbx_description
1 polymer ?
#
loop_
_entity_poly.entity_id
_entity_poly.type
_entity_poly.pdbx_seq_one_letter_code
_entity_poly.pdbx_strand_id
1 'polypeptide(L)'
;VNESGEIVTLYSNIALSKKYSIEDAMNFFKTEPIGKTGNVETHLFQVSADGEADTAIVEWTSFDDNVYNVFVPYYPLLTTDTADCYKVSPGTVTHSDEEPAEGIWYKTDKGYYTYPENWTDSYYGAQDALANLLTYGDVSDADKANVKEAYAALQQELFADFNAMKTAVADAATVEAKQNAATAASKAMAEKVHAATLELYNKLLNP
;
A
#
# COMPACT_ATOMS: atom_id res chain seq x y z
N VAL A 1 -10.93 -21.54 17.35
CA VAL A 1 -10.82 -22.20 18.66
C VAL A 1 -11.79 -21.50 19.59
N ASN A 2 -12.64 -22.25 20.29
CA ASN A 2 -13.53 -21.67 21.28
C ASN A 2 -12.80 -21.41 22.62
N GLU A 3 -13.47 -20.83 23.61
CA GLU A 3 -12.88 -20.51 24.92
C GLU A 3 -12.31 -21.73 25.66
N SER A 4 -12.77 -22.94 25.35
CA SER A 4 -12.22 -24.19 25.90
C SER A 4 -11.00 -24.74 25.15
N GLY A 5 -10.51 -24.05 24.12
CA GLY A 5 -9.39 -24.46 23.30
C GLY A 5 -9.73 -25.49 22.21
N GLU A 6 -11.01 -25.78 22.03
CA GLU A 6 -11.49 -26.75 21.02
C GLU A 6 -11.51 -26.11 19.63
N ILE A 7 -11.08 -26.85 18.61
CA ILE A 7 -11.17 -26.41 17.21
C ILE A 7 -12.63 -26.52 16.78
N VAL A 8 -13.25 -25.38 16.51
CA VAL A 8 -14.59 -25.30 15.95
C VAL A 8 -14.54 -24.88 14.50
N THR A 9 -15.23 -25.59 13.64
CA THR A 9 -15.43 -25.19 12.25
C THR A 9 -16.59 -24.20 12.22
N LEU A 10 -16.27 -22.91 12.11
CA LEU A 10 -17.28 -21.85 12.03
C LEU A 10 -18.01 -21.86 10.68
N TYR A 11 -17.33 -22.31 9.64
CA TYR A 11 -17.87 -22.34 8.28
C TYR A 11 -17.52 -23.67 7.60
N SER A 12 -18.52 -24.28 6.99
CA SER A 12 -18.32 -25.41 6.08
C SER A 12 -19.25 -25.22 4.88
N ASN A 13 -18.73 -25.48 3.67
CA ASN A 13 -19.51 -25.48 2.42
C ASN A 13 -20.28 -24.16 2.17
N ILE A 14 -19.64 -23.01 2.40
CA ILE A 14 -20.23 -21.72 2.07
C ILE A 14 -20.24 -21.55 0.56
N ALA A 15 -21.44 -21.52 -0.04
CA ALA A 15 -21.58 -21.15 -1.43
C ALA A 15 -21.32 -19.65 -1.60
N LEU A 16 -20.36 -19.30 -2.44
CA LEU A 16 -20.11 -17.90 -2.78
C LEU A 16 -21.29 -17.37 -3.61
N SER A 17 -21.83 -16.23 -3.22
CA SER A 17 -22.91 -15.55 -3.93
C SER A 17 -22.45 -14.88 -5.22
N LYS A 18 -21.16 -14.60 -5.35
CA LYS A 18 -20.51 -13.99 -6.53
C LYS A 18 -19.05 -14.42 -6.64
N LYS A 19 -18.47 -14.21 -7.81
CA LYS A 19 -17.01 -14.20 -7.95
C LYS A 19 -16.48 -12.87 -7.39
N TYR A 20 -15.47 -12.94 -6.56
CA TYR A 20 -14.79 -11.76 -6.03
C TYR A 20 -13.70 -11.30 -7.01
N SER A 21 -13.66 -9.99 -7.27
CA SER A 21 -12.59 -9.34 -8.04
C SER A 21 -11.38 -9.07 -7.14
N ILE A 22 -10.25 -8.68 -7.75
CA ILE A 22 -9.10 -8.19 -6.99
C ILE A 22 -9.45 -6.92 -6.19
N GLU A 23 -10.30 -6.06 -6.73
CA GLU A 23 -10.79 -4.86 -6.04
C GLU A 23 -11.65 -5.21 -4.81
N ASP A 24 -12.53 -6.23 -4.91
CA ASP A 24 -13.27 -6.74 -3.75
C ASP A 24 -12.31 -7.24 -2.64
N ALA A 25 -11.22 -7.93 -3.03
CA ALA A 25 -10.22 -8.39 -2.08
C ALA A 25 -9.46 -7.22 -1.44
N MET A 26 -9.04 -6.23 -2.21
CA MET A 26 -8.39 -5.01 -1.70
C MET A 26 -9.29 -4.28 -0.70
N ASN A 27 -10.56 -4.08 -1.04
CA ASN A 27 -11.54 -3.44 -0.17
C ASN A 27 -11.78 -4.22 1.13
N PHE A 28 -11.76 -5.55 1.07
CA PHE A 28 -11.83 -6.39 2.26
C PHE A 28 -10.65 -6.13 3.20
N PHE A 29 -9.42 -6.06 2.67
CA PHE A 29 -8.21 -5.79 3.47
C PHE A 29 -8.11 -4.33 3.96
N LYS A 30 -8.86 -3.39 3.34
CA LYS A 30 -8.97 -2.00 3.81
C LYS A 30 -10.06 -1.79 4.86
N THR A 31 -10.94 -2.78 5.06
CA THR A 31 -12.08 -2.66 5.99
C THR A 31 -11.72 -3.19 7.37
N GLU A 32 -12.03 -2.41 8.40
CA GLU A 32 -11.88 -2.88 9.79
C GLU A 32 -12.76 -4.11 10.08
N PRO A 33 -12.30 -5.05 10.89
CA PRO A 33 -11.06 -5.05 11.69
C PRO A 33 -9.83 -5.63 10.99
N ILE A 34 -9.91 -5.98 9.69
CA ILE A 34 -8.79 -6.54 8.92
C ILE A 34 -7.81 -5.44 8.56
N GLY A 35 -8.31 -4.35 7.92
CA GLY A 35 -7.56 -3.12 7.71
C GLY A 35 -7.46 -2.36 9.03
N LYS A 36 -6.26 -2.09 9.48
CA LYS A 36 -6.00 -1.34 10.71
C LYS A 36 -4.62 -0.69 10.68
N THR A 37 -4.46 0.36 11.46
CA THR A 37 -3.15 0.92 11.81
C THR A 37 -2.25 -0.17 12.41
N GLY A 38 -1.00 -0.20 11.98
CA GLY A 38 -0.02 -1.19 12.42
C GLY A 38 0.03 -2.46 11.55
N ASN A 39 -0.68 -2.52 10.43
CA ASN A 39 -0.32 -3.45 9.37
C ASN A 39 0.97 -2.94 8.72
N VAL A 40 2.00 -3.74 8.70
CA VAL A 40 3.31 -3.34 8.13
C VAL A 40 3.29 -3.45 6.61
N GLU A 41 2.66 -4.51 6.11
CA GLU A 41 2.51 -4.79 4.68
C GLU A 41 1.36 -5.76 4.43
N THR A 42 0.81 -5.71 3.21
CA THR A 42 -0.21 -6.65 2.75
C THR A 42 0.09 -7.04 1.31
N HIS A 43 0.13 -8.34 1.07
CA HIS A 43 0.34 -8.93 -0.25
C HIS A 43 -0.90 -9.70 -0.69
N LEU A 44 -1.40 -9.38 -1.88
CA LEU A 44 -2.48 -10.12 -2.53
C LEU A 44 -1.94 -10.75 -3.81
N PHE A 45 -2.07 -12.06 -3.93
CA PHE A 45 -1.65 -12.79 -5.12
C PHE A 45 -2.86 -13.12 -5.99
N GLN A 46 -2.93 -12.47 -7.15
CA GLN A 46 -3.92 -12.79 -8.18
C GLN A 46 -3.34 -13.84 -9.12
N VAL A 47 -3.95 -15.04 -9.15
CA VAL A 47 -3.47 -16.14 -9.97
C VAL A 47 -4.44 -16.36 -11.14
N SER A 48 -3.90 -16.40 -12.37
CA SER A 48 -4.63 -16.73 -13.58
C SER A 48 -4.32 -18.19 -14.01
N ALA A 49 -5.33 -19.00 -14.15
CA ALA A 49 -5.18 -20.38 -14.61
C ALA A 49 -4.82 -20.45 -16.13
N ASP A 50 -5.20 -19.42 -16.89
CA ASP A 50 -5.04 -19.36 -18.35
C ASP A 50 -3.88 -18.45 -18.77
N GLY A 51 -3.11 -17.92 -17.79
CA GLY A 51 -1.98 -17.03 -18.05
C GLY A 51 -0.73 -17.78 -18.53
N GLU A 52 0.14 -17.12 -19.30
CA GLU A 52 1.50 -17.60 -19.55
C GLU A 52 2.24 -17.69 -18.21
N ALA A 53 3.19 -18.61 -18.08
CA ALA A 53 3.85 -18.92 -16.81
C ALA A 53 4.49 -17.67 -16.15
N ASP A 54 5.02 -16.74 -16.94
CA ASP A 54 5.69 -15.53 -16.48
C ASP A 54 4.71 -14.40 -16.05
N THR A 55 3.44 -14.47 -16.47
CA THR A 55 2.39 -13.50 -16.14
C THR A 55 1.20 -14.10 -15.38
N ALA A 56 1.26 -15.41 -15.06
CA ALA A 56 0.18 -16.12 -14.36
C ALA A 56 -0.08 -15.57 -12.95
N ILE A 57 0.90 -14.93 -12.33
CA ILE A 57 0.80 -14.37 -10.99
C ILE A 57 1.03 -12.87 -11.05
N VAL A 58 0.11 -12.13 -10.47
CA VAL A 58 0.26 -10.70 -10.17
C VAL A 58 0.25 -10.55 -8.65
N GLU A 59 1.26 -9.93 -8.12
CA GLU A 59 1.36 -9.52 -6.73
C GLU A 59 0.92 -8.06 -6.61
N TRP A 60 -0.01 -7.79 -5.70
CA TRP A 60 -0.48 -6.48 -5.33
C TRP A 60 -0.02 -6.18 -3.91
N THR A 61 0.86 -5.21 -3.75
CA THR A 61 1.50 -4.90 -2.47
C THR A 61 1.06 -3.55 -1.96
N SER A 62 0.66 -3.51 -0.68
CA SER A 62 0.39 -2.30 0.08
C SER A 62 1.27 -2.27 1.32
N PHE A 63 1.87 -1.13 1.63
CA PHE A 63 2.71 -0.95 2.81
C PHE A 63 2.01 -0.12 3.86
N ASP A 64 2.31 -0.39 5.13
CA ASP A 64 1.78 0.26 6.30
C ASP A 64 0.23 0.17 6.41
N ASP A 65 -0.45 1.20 6.87
CA ASP A 65 -1.89 1.20 7.14
C ASP A 65 -2.73 1.01 5.86
N ASN A 66 -3.32 -0.17 5.70
CA ASN A 66 -4.14 -0.50 4.53
C ASN A 66 -5.40 0.36 4.39
N VAL A 67 -5.88 0.98 5.47
CA VAL A 67 -7.07 1.85 5.44
C VAL A 67 -6.80 3.12 4.63
N TYR A 68 -5.54 3.59 4.67
CA TYR A 68 -5.08 4.81 4.03
C TYR A 68 -3.94 4.53 3.04
N ASN A 69 -4.10 3.53 2.18
CA ASN A 69 -3.10 3.20 1.18
C ASN A 69 -3.72 2.58 -0.07
N VAL A 70 -2.89 2.28 -1.05
CA VAL A 70 -3.23 1.60 -2.30
C VAL A 70 -2.34 0.38 -2.50
N PHE A 71 -2.77 -0.50 -3.41
CA PHE A 71 -2.02 -1.68 -3.80
C PHE A 71 -1.31 -1.45 -5.14
N VAL A 72 0.01 -1.57 -5.15
CA VAL A 72 0.85 -1.46 -6.35
C VAL A 72 1.06 -2.85 -6.95
N PRO A 73 0.82 -3.04 -8.26
CA PRO A 73 0.95 -4.34 -8.90
C PRO A 73 2.36 -4.63 -9.41
N TYR A 74 2.74 -5.90 -9.32
CA TYR A 74 3.99 -6.46 -9.83
C TYR A 74 3.74 -7.77 -10.56
N TYR A 75 4.58 -8.05 -11.56
CA TYR A 75 4.78 -9.41 -12.05
C TYR A 75 6.02 -10.00 -11.37
N PRO A 76 5.88 -10.85 -10.33
CA PRO A 76 7.02 -11.30 -9.52
C PRO A 76 8.05 -12.11 -10.30
N LEU A 77 7.67 -12.70 -11.44
CA LEU A 77 8.57 -13.46 -12.32
C LEU A 77 9.22 -12.61 -13.43
N LEU A 78 8.77 -11.35 -13.61
CA LEU A 78 9.31 -10.45 -14.64
C LEU A 78 9.97 -9.20 -14.04
N THR A 79 9.46 -8.68 -12.94
CA THR A 79 10.03 -7.49 -12.31
C THR A 79 11.40 -7.80 -11.71
N THR A 80 12.43 -7.12 -12.20
CA THR A 80 13.85 -7.39 -11.85
C THR A 80 14.46 -6.34 -10.94
N ASP A 81 13.78 -5.22 -10.72
CA ASP A 81 14.21 -4.12 -9.86
C ASP A 81 13.00 -3.39 -9.29
N THR A 82 13.18 -2.65 -8.19
CA THR A 82 12.14 -1.87 -7.53
C THR A 82 12.36 -0.37 -7.67
N ALA A 83 11.34 0.44 -7.37
CA ALA A 83 11.46 1.91 -7.34
C ALA A 83 12.53 2.36 -6.34
N ASP A 84 13.16 3.49 -6.61
CA ASP A 84 14.25 3.96 -5.75
C ASP A 84 13.75 4.34 -4.35
N CYS A 85 12.53 4.86 -4.23
CA CYS A 85 11.89 5.14 -2.94
C CYS A 85 11.71 3.90 -2.04
N TYR A 86 11.66 2.67 -2.60
CA TYR A 86 11.66 1.43 -1.81
C TYR A 86 13.04 1.02 -1.28
N LYS A 87 14.10 1.55 -1.88
CA LYS A 87 15.49 1.24 -1.51
C LYS A 87 16.01 2.14 -0.39
N VAL A 88 15.29 3.23 -0.11
CA VAL A 88 15.64 4.17 0.95
C VAL A 88 15.11 3.67 2.28
N SER A 89 15.99 3.47 3.26
CA SER A 89 15.56 3.24 4.63
C SER A 89 14.95 4.52 5.20
N PRO A 90 13.75 4.48 5.78
CA PRO A 90 13.16 5.65 6.42
C PRO A 90 13.95 6.14 7.65
N GLY A 91 14.97 5.39 8.07
CA GLY A 91 15.69 5.62 9.31
C GLY A 91 14.90 5.12 10.52
N THR A 92 15.27 5.60 11.69
CA THR A 92 14.62 5.21 12.96
C THR A 92 13.79 6.36 13.50
N VAL A 93 12.50 6.11 13.70
CA VAL A 93 11.64 7.01 14.47
C VAL A 93 12.14 7.07 15.92
N THR A 94 12.38 8.27 16.44
CA THR A 94 12.84 8.46 17.82
C THR A 94 11.68 8.79 18.76
N HIS A 95 11.78 8.40 20.01
CA HIS A 95 10.77 8.63 21.03
C HIS A 95 11.28 9.61 22.09
N SER A 96 10.38 10.49 22.57
CA SER A 96 10.61 11.43 23.66
C SER A 96 9.35 11.58 24.52
N ASP A 97 9.52 11.79 25.83
CA ASP A 97 8.44 12.17 26.74
C ASP A 97 8.11 13.68 26.63
N GLU A 98 9.03 14.46 26.06
CA GLU A 98 8.87 15.90 25.85
C GLU A 98 8.60 16.21 24.38
N GLU A 99 7.80 17.26 24.12
CA GLU A 99 7.50 17.72 22.77
C GLU A 99 8.78 18.17 22.04
N PRO A 100 9.07 17.60 20.87
CA PRO A 100 10.22 17.99 20.06
C PRO A 100 10.11 19.46 19.61
N ALA A 101 11.22 20.18 19.70
CA ALA A 101 11.28 21.58 19.26
C ALA A 101 11.31 21.75 17.74
N GLU A 102 11.78 20.75 17.03
CA GLU A 102 11.99 20.74 15.57
C GLU A 102 11.64 19.38 14.96
N GLY A 103 11.43 19.36 13.65
CA GLY A 103 11.18 18.16 12.88
C GLY A 103 9.69 17.83 12.74
N ILE A 104 9.40 16.69 12.10
CA ILE A 104 8.04 16.15 11.95
C ILE A 104 7.81 15.11 13.03
N TRP A 105 6.76 15.26 13.79
CA TRP A 105 6.44 14.37 14.89
C TRP A 105 4.94 14.17 15.05
N TYR A 106 4.57 13.11 15.75
CA TYR A 106 3.21 12.84 16.19
C TYR A 106 3.18 12.43 17.66
N LYS A 107 2.05 12.64 18.32
CA LYS A 107 1.86 12.33 19.74
C LYS A 107 0.93 11.15 19.94
N THR A 108 1.30 10.24 20.83
CA THR A 108 0.45 9.14 21.31
C THR A 108 0.29 9.24 22.83
N ASP A 109 -0.43 8.28 23.40
CA ASP A 109 -0.50 8.08 24.85
C ASP A 109 0.85 7.70 25.49
N LYS A 110 1.85 7.33 24.66
CA LYS A 110 3.19 6.93 25.09
C LYS A 110 4.24 8.02 24.92
N GLY A 111 3.87 9.21 24.43
CA GLY A 111 4.78 10.33 24.20
C GLY A 111 4.86 10.75 22.74
N TYR A 112 5.95 11.42 22.38
CA TYR A 112 6.20 12.00 21.08
C TYR A 112 7.15 11.15 20.26
N TYR A 113 6.85 11.01 18.98
CA TYR A 113 7.64 10.26 18.02
C TYR A 113 8.05 11.19 16.88
N THR A 114 9.37 11.30 16.64
CA THR A 114 9.94 12.16 15.60
C THR A 114 10.46 11.33 14.46
N TYR A 115 10.09 11.71 13.21
CA TYR A 115 10.59 11.09 12.00
C TYR A 115 12.03 11.52 11.70
N PRO A 116 12.85 10.64 11.08
CA PRO A 116 14.17 11.01 10.60
C PRO A 116 14.07 11.97 9.42
N GLU A 117 15.12 12.76 9.15
CA GLU A 117 15.13 13.81 8.12
C GLU A 117 14.84 13.29 6.69
N ASN A 118 15.20 12.04 6.41
CA ASN A 118 15.01 11.43 5.09
C ASN A 118 13.72 10.63 4.92
N TRP A 119 12.75 10.77 5.82
CA TRP A 119 11.48 10.04 5.73
C TRP A 119 10.74 10.28 4.41
N THR A 120 10.86 11.48 3.84
CA THR A 120 10.24 11.85 2.56
C THR A 120 10.82 11.12 1.36
N ASP A 121 12.04 10.62 1.44
CA ASP A 121 12.70 9.89 0.35
C ASP A 121 12.32 8.41 0.33
N SER A 122 11.76 7.93 1.45
CA SER A 122 11.33 6.54 1.63
C SER A 122 9.83 6.38 1.37
N TYR A 123 9.47 5.42 0.53
CA TYR A 123 8.07 5.06 0.32
C TYR A 123 7.39 4.70 1.65
N TYR A 124 8.01 3.78 2.42
CA TYR A 124 7.49 3.37 3.71
C TYR A 124 7.38 4.55 4.68
N GLY A 125 8.44 5.37 4.77
CA GLY A 125 8.43 6.54 5.65
C GLY A 125 7.31 7.53 5.32
N ALA A 126 7.05 7.79 4.04
CA ALA A 126 5.96 8.67 3.61
C ALA A 126 4.58 8.10 3.96
N GLN A 127 4.36 6.79 3.77
CA GLN A 127 3.11 6.12 4.12
C GLN A 127 2.88 6.12 5.63
N ASP A 128 3.89 5.72 6.43
CA ASP A 128 3.83 5.71 7.89
C ASP A 128 3.57 7.12 8.45
N ALA A 129 4.22 8.16 7.90
CA ALA A 129 3.98 9.53 8.33
C ALA A 129 2.54 9.99 8.07
N LEU A 130 1.99 9.70 6.89
CA LEU A 130 0.60 10.04 6.58
C LEU A 130 -0.38 9.25 7.46
N ALA A 131 -0.17 7.94 7.60
CA ALA A 131 -1.03 7.08 8.43
C ALA A 131 -1.04 7.54 9.90
N ASN A 132 0.13 7.88 10.44
CA ASN A 132 0.24 8.39 11.81
C ASN A 132 -0.37 9.79 11.97
N LEU A 133 -0.24 10.68 10.98
CA LEU A 133 -0.92 11.98 10.99
C LEU A 133 -2.45 11.79 11.03
N LEU A 134 -2.99 10.90 10.21
CA LEU A 134 -4.41 10.60 10.16
C LEU A 134 -4.94 9.92 11.42
N THR A 135 -4.11 9.14 12.11
CA THR A 135 -4.49 8.39 13.31
C THR A 135 -4.35 9.19 14.58
N TYR A 136 -3.26 9.91 14.74
CA TYR A 136 -2.89 10.59 15.99
C TYR A 136 -2.90 12.12 15.87
N GLY A 137 -2.91 12.68 14.67
CA GLY A 137 -2.97 14.12 14.42
C GLY A 137 -4.40 14.66 14.60
N ASP A 138 -4.50 15.99 14.72
CA ASP A 138 -5.78 16.72 14.76
C ASP A 138 -6.33 16.90 13.34
N VAL A 139 -6.68 15.77 12.70
CA VAL A 139 -7.24 15.74 11.34
C VAL A 139 -8.72 15.47 11.40
N SER A 140 -9.51 16.31 10.72
CA SER A 140 -10.97 16.19 10.71
C SER A 140 -11.45 14.91 9.99
N ASP A 141 -12.63 14.39 10.36
CA ASP A 141 -13.23 13.24 9.69
C ASP A 141 -13.48 13.52 8.19
N ALA A 142 -13.75 14.78 7.82
CA ALA A 142 -13.91 15.20 6.44
C ALA A 142 -12.58 15.05 5.66
N ASP A 143 -11.46 15.47 6.24
CA ASP A 143 -10.14 15.33 5.63
C ASP A 143 -9.70 13.88 5.53
N LYS A 144 -9.99 13.05 6.55
CA LYS A 144 -9.78 11.60 6.50
C LYS A 144 -10.59 10.96 5.36
N ALA A 145 -11.83 11.39 5.15
CA ALA A 145 -12.65 10.93 4.04
C ALA A 145 -12.09 11.36 2.69
N ASN A 146 -11.60 12.61 2.56
CA ASN A 146 -10.97 13.12 1.35
C ASN A 146 -9.70 12.33 0.99
N VAL A 147 -8.89 11.93 1.98
CA VAL A 147 -7.71 11.08 1.75
C VAL A 147 -8.12 9.71 1.25
N LYS A 148 -9.16 9.09 1.83
CA LYS A 148 -9.67 7.79 1.35
C LYS A 148 -10.18 7.89 -0.09
N GLU A 149 -10.90 8.96 -0.44
CA GLU A 149 -11.39 9.20 -1.80
C GLU A 149 -10.23 9.40 -2.79
N ALA A 150 -9.21 10.19 -2.41
CA ALA A 150 -8.01 10.39 -3.24
C ALA A 150 -7.28 9.06 -3.50
N TYR A 151 -7.11 8.22 -2.48
CA TYR A 151 -6.50 6.90 -2.66
C TYR A 151 -7.39 5.93 -3.45
N ALA A 152 -8.72 6.03 -3.35
CA ALA A 152 -9.61 5.25 -4.19
C ALA A 152 -9.46 5.65 -5.67
N ALA A 153 -9.38 6.94 -5.97
CA ALA A 153 -9.12 7.44 -7.33
C ALA A 153 -7.75 6.99 -7.84
N LEU A 154 -6.71 7.12 -7.03
CA LEU A 154 -5.36 6.65 -7.36
C LEU A 154 -5.34 5.14 -7.66
N GLN A 155 -6.06 4.32 -6.89
CA GLN A 155 -6.17 2.88 -7.17
C GLN A 155 -6.77 2.59 -8.54
N GLN A 156 -7.77 3.38 -9.00
CA GLN A 156 -8.33 3.24 -10.34
C GLN A 156 -7.29 3.61 -11.42
N GLU A 157 -6.48 4.63 -11.19
CA GLU A 157 -5.36 4.94 -12.08
C GLU A 157 -4.34 3.80 -12.14
N LEU A 158 -4.00 3.20 -10.99
CA LEU A 158 -3.08 2.04 -10.95
C LEU A 158 -3.64 0.82 -11.70
N PHE A 159 -4.96 0.61 -11.69
CA PHE A 159 -5.58 -0.42 -12.53
C PHE A 159 -5.43 -0.12 -14.03
N ALA A 160 -5.56 1.15 -14.44
CA ALA A 160 -5.33 1.56 -15.81
C ALA A 160 -3.85 1.39 -16.22
N ASP A 161 -2.92 1.82 -15.37
CA ASP A 161 -1.48 1.67 -15.59
C ASP A 161 -1.07 0.19 -15.64
N PHE A 162 -1.66 -0.65 -14.79
CA PHE A 162 -1.46 -2.10 -14.83
C PHE A 162 -1.96 -2.71 -16.14
N ASN A 163 -3.12 -2.29 -16.64
CA ASN A 163 -3.60 -2.75 -17.95
C ASN A 163 -2.68 -2.33 -19.09
N ALA A 164 -2.08 -1.14 -19.03
CA ALA A 164 -1.06 -0.71 -19.98
C ALA A 164 0.21 -1.58 -19.86
N MET A 165 0.67 -1.89 -18.64
CA MET A 165 1.77 -2.83 -18.40
C MET A 165 1.49 -4.21 -18.99
N LYS A 166 0.28 -4.77 -18.77
CA LYS A 166 -0.12 -6.06 -19.37
C LYS A 166 0.03 -6.07 -20.88
N THR A 167 -0.44 -4.99 -21.54
CA THR A 167 -0.32 -4.85 -22.99
C THR A 167 1.15 -4.79 -23.43
N ALA A 168 1.96 -3.94 -22.78
CA ALA A 168 3.38 -3.81 -23.10
C ALA A 168 4.17 -5.11 -22.91
N VAL A 169 3.86 -5.89 -21.86
CA VAL A 169 4.46 -7.20 -21.62
C VAL A 169 4.01 -8.22 -22.66
N ALA A 170 2.72 -8.23 -23.04
CA ALA A 170 2.21 -9.14 -24.06
C ALA A 170 2.80 -8.87 -25.46
N ASP A 171 3.02 -7.61 -25.81
CA ASP A 171 3.59 -7.19 -27.09
C ASP A 171 5.11 -7.38 -27.16
N ALA A 172 5.78 -7.62 -26.03
CA ALA A 172 7.22 -7.78 -25.98
C ALA A 172 7.68 -9.12 -26.55
N ALA A 173 8.60 -9.07 -27.52
CA ALA A 173 9.06 -10.24 -28.27
C ALA A 173 10.07 -11.12 -27.51
N THR A 174 10.70 -10.61 -26.46
CA THR A 174 11.74 -11.33 -25.71
C THR A 174 11.48 -11.25 -24.20
N VAL A 175 12.00 -12.20 -23.44
CA VAL A 175 11.92 -12.21 -21.97
C VAL A 175 12.53 -10.93 -21.39
N GLU A 176 13.67 -10.48 -21.90
CA GLU A 176 14.32 -9.24 -21.46
C GLU A 176 13.41 -8.02 -21.71
N ALA A 177 12.76 -7.94 -22.88
CA ALA A 177 11.82 -6.86 -23.16
C ALA A 177 10.59 -6.90 -22.25
N LYS A 178 10.05 -8.09 -21.93
CA LYS A 178 8.97 -8.28 -20.95
C LYS A 178 9.41 -7.80 -19.55
N GLN A 179 10.61 -8.19 -19.11
CA GLN A 179 11.19 -7.77 -17.83
C GLN A 179 11.36 -6.26 -17.74
N ASN A 180 11.89 -5.64 -18.80
CA ASN A 180 12.07 -4.19 -18.86
C ASN A 180 10.71 -3.47 -18.79
N ALA A 181 9.71 -3.93 -19.53
CA ALA A 181 8.36 -3.35 -19.52
C ALA A 181 7.69 -3.48 -18.14
N ALA A 182 7.72 -4.67 -17.52
CA ALA A 182 7.15 -4.92 -16.21
C ALA A 182 7.85 -4.08 -15.13
N THR A 183 9.19 -4.08 -15.11
CA THR A 183 10.00 -3.35 -14.14
C THR A 183 9.76 -1.84 -14.25
N ALA A 184 9.81 -1.27 -15.46
CA ALA A 184 9.62 0.16 -15.66
C ALA A 184 8.21 0.61 -15.21
N ALA A 185 7.18 -0.14 -15.55
CA ALA A 185 5.80 0.19 -15.19
C ALA A 185 5.56 0.08 -13.67
N SER A 186 6.04 -0.99 -13.02
CA SER A 186 5.89 -1.16 -11.57
C SER A 186 6.62 -0.06 -10.79
N LYS A 187 7.83 0.32 -11.23
CA LYS A 187 8.58 1.45 -10.64
C LYS A 187 7.81 2.76 -10.79
N ALA A 188 7.30 3.06 -11.97
CA ALA A 188 6.53 4.29 -12.20
C ALA A 188 5.25 4.35 -11.35
N MET A 189 4.55 3.24 -11.16
CA MET A 189 3.38 3.17 -10.30
C MET A 189 3.73 3.39 -8.82
N ALA A 190 4.83 2.80 -8.34
CA ALA A 190 5.31 3.02 -6.96
C ALA A 190 5.72 4.48 -6.72
N GLU A 191 6.44 5.10 -7.65
CA GLU A 191 6.83 6.51 -7.58
C GLU A 191 5.61 7.44 -7.62
N LYS A 192 4.59 7.12 -8.44
CA LYS A 192 3.31 7.85 -8.47
C LYS A 192 2.62 7.82 -7.10
N VAL A 193 2.54 6.65 -6.46
CA VAL A 193 1.95 6.52 -5.12
C VAL A 193 2.74 7.30 -4.08
N HIS A 194 4.06 7.19 -4.10
CA HIS A 194 4.94 7.92 -3.18
C HIS A 194 4.73 9.44 -3.30
N ALA A 195 4.73 9.97 -4.52
CA ALA A 195 4.49 11.40 -4.75
C ALA A 195 3.09 11.84 -4.29
N ALA A 196 2.05 11.05 -4.58
CA ALA A 196 0.69 11.34 -4.14
C ALA A 196 0.54 11.33 -2.62
N THR A 197 1.22 10.41 -1.93
CA THR A 197 1.25 10.34 -0.47
C THR A 197 1.85 11.59 0.16
N LEU A 198 3.00 12.05 -0.35
CA LEU A 198 3.65 13.30 0.10
C LEU A 198 2.78 14.53 -0.18
N GLU A 199 2.10 14.57 -1.33
CA GLU A 199 1.15 15.65 -1.64
C GLU A 199 -0.01 15.68 -0.65
N LEU A 200 -0.63 14.53 -0.35
CA LEU A 200 -1.72 14.41 0.63
C LEU A 200 -1.26 14.83 2.02
N TYR A 201 -0.08 14.37 2.46
CA TYR A 201 0.52 14.76 3.73
C TYR A 201 0.69 16.28 3.84
N ASN A 202 1.34 16.89 2.84
CA ASN A 202 1.57 18.32 2.81
C ASN A 202 0.28 19.16 2.78
N LYS A 203 -0.75 18.67 2.09
CA LYS A 203 -2.06 19.31 2.01
C LYS A 203 -2.80 19.29 3.36
N LEU A 204 -2.63 18.24 4.16
CA LEU A 204 -3.19 18.18 5.51
C LEU A 204 -2.50 19.14 6.48
N LEU A 205 -1.20 19.39 6.32
CA LEU A 205 -0.45 20.32 7.15
C LEU A 205 -0.68 21.80 6.78
N ASN A 206 -1.07 22.07 5.53
CA ASN A 206 -1.27 23.42 5.00
C ASN A 206 -2.63 23.50 4.29
N PRO A 207 -3.74 23.43 5.04
CA PRO A 207 -5.10 23.39 4.51
C PRO A 207 -5.54 24.69 3.83
#